data_1bad231ba1bb67c81013e6f558d2077e
#
_entry.id   1bad231ba1bb67c81013e6f558d2077e
#
_cell.length_a   1.000
_cell.length_b   1.000
_cell.length_c   1.000
_cell.angle_alpha   90.00
_cell.angle_beta   90.00
_cell.angle_gamma   90.00
#
_symmetry.space_group_name_H-M   'P 1'
#
loop_
_entity.id
_entity.type
_entity.pdbx_description
1 polymer ?
#
loop_
_entity_poly.entity_id
_entity_poly.type
_entity_poly.pdbx_seq_one_letter_code
_entity_poly.pdbx_strand_id
1 'polypeptide(L)'
;MAISGSESRSQGYVDANGVRTYYEIEGTGEPLLLLHGGFSPIETFSGLRSLLTPHFRVYFPERRAHGRTPDVPGPVTYDLMAQDTIAFMEAVGLDSAHLVGWSDGAAVGLLVAMRRPDLVRRLVLIGQNLNPDGLRPEIRAMMQQETMPDMLPPMLRELYAALSPDGPEHWDTVVDKFWQLYRVEPDIPLSELEKVQAPTLVIMAEHDIPTVEHAQEMQRALPNGRLEVVPDASHGLPMEKPEVVSRLVLDFLQGASGRTG
;
A
#
# COMPACT_ATOMS: atom_id res chain seq x y z
N MET A 1 -18.63 23.74 -26.74
CA MET A 1 -18.29 22.35 -27.10
C MET A 1 -17.30 21.85 -26.04
N ALA A 2 -17.78 21.09 -25.07
CA ALA A 2 -16.93 20.46 -24.10
C ALA A 2 -16.28 19.22 -24.74
N ILE A 3 -14.97 19.23 -24.88
CA ILE A 3 -14.21 18.06 -25.32
C ILE A 3 -14.23 17.12 -24.11
N SER A 4 -15.01 16.05 -24.18
CA SER A 4 -14.93 14.93 -23.25
C SER A 4 -13.54 14.30 -23.46
N GLY A 5 -12.60 14.62 -22.58
CA GLY A 5 -11.36 13.88 -22.50
C GLY A 5 -11.72 12.44 -22.16
N SER A 6 -11.50 11.53 -23.10
CA SER A 6 -11.57 10.10 -22.80
C SER A 6 -10.54 9.82 -21.71
N GLU A 7 -11.01 9.46 -20.52
CA GLU A 7 -10.16 8.95 -19.46
C GLU A 7 -9.32 7.82 -20.05
N SER A 8 -8.00 8.03 -20.15
CA SER A 8 -7.11 7.02 -20.72
C SER A 8 -6.93 5.93 -19.67
N ARG A 9 -7.71 4.86 -19.78
CA ARG A 9 -7.53 3.64 -19.00
C ARG A 9 -6.78 2.61 -19.84
N SER A 10 -5.72 2.06 -19.29
CA SER A 10 -4.99 0.95 -19.89
C SER A 10 -4.68 -0.10 -18.81
N GLN A 11 -4.52 -1.34 -19.25
CA GLN A 11 -4.18 -2.46 -18.38
C GLN A 11 -3.28 -3.42 -19.12
N GLY A 12 -2.50 -4.18 -18.38
CA GLY A 12 -1.59 -5.16 -18.98
C GLY A 12 -0.75 -5.90 -17.95
N TYR A 13 0.25 -6.55 -18.46
CA TYR A 13 1.24 -7.27 -17.67
C TYR A 13 2.64 -6.79 -18.04
N VAL A 14 3.52 -6.74 -17.06
CA VAL A 14 4.94 -6.47 -17.25
C VAL A 14 5.74 -7.45 -16.39
N ASP A 15 6.90 -7.89 -16.89
CA ASP A 15 7.83 -8.68 -16.09
C ASP A 15 8.63 -7.73 -15.17
N ALA A 16 8.42 -7.88 -13.87
CA ALA A 16 9.08 -7.12 -12.83
C ALA A 16 9.74 -8.08 -11.84
N ASN A 17 11.06 -8.10 -11.78
CA ASN A 17 11.85 -8.96 -10.88
C ASN A 17 11.45 -10.44 -10.94
N GLY A 18 11.20 -10.97 -12.16
CA GLY A 18 10.77 -12.35 -12.38
C GLY A 18 9.31 -12.66 -12.04
N VAL A 19 8.50 -11.63 -11.79
CA VAL A 19 7.06 -11.75 -11.59
C VAL A 19 6.33 -11.11 -12.76
N ARG A 20 5.38 -11.84 -13.35
CA ARG A 20 4.48 -11.31 -14.38
C ARG A 20 3.39 -10.48 -13.70
N THR A 21 3.71 -9.21 -13.42
CA THR A 21 2.89 -8.27 -12.66
C THR A 21 1.77 -7.70 -13.52
N TYR A 22 0.53 -7.90 -13.09
CA TYR A 22 -0.62 -7.20 -13.65
C TYR A 22 -0.68 -5.78 -13.13
N TYR A 23 -1.10 -4.86 -14.00
CA TYR A 23 -1.32 -3.47 -13.61
C TYR A 23 -2.41 -2.80 -14.42
N GLU A 24 -2.98 -1.75 -13.85
CA GLU A 24 -3.84 -0.80 -14.55
C GLU A 24 -3.25 0.61 -14.46
N ILE A 25 -3.54 1.44 -15.45
CA ILE A 25 -3.22 2.87 -15.45
C ILE A 25 -4.48 3.62 -15.78
N GLU A 26 -4.79 4.68 -15.03
CA GLU A 26 -5.96 5.51 -15.24
C GLU A 26 -5.68 6.98 -14.90
N GLY A 27 -6.32 7.89 -15.62
CA GLY A 27 -6.15 9.32 -15.43
C GLY A 27 -4.93 9.90 -16.18
N THR A 28 -4.65 11.17 -15.90
CA THR A 28 -3.58 11.95 -16.54
C THR A 28 -2.89 12.84 -15.51
N GLY A 29 -1.72 13.39 -15.85
CA GLY A 29 -0.98 14.30 -14.97
C GLY A 29 0.23 13.62 -14.30
N GLU A 30 0.57 14.06 -13.09
CA GLU A 30 1.72 13.52 -12.37
C GLU A 30 1.52 12.05 -12.01
N PRO A 31 2.57 11.22 -12.08
CA PRO A 31 2.48 9.80 -11.77
C PRO A 31 2.28 9.57 -10.28
N LEU A 32 1.30 8.73 -9.96
CA LEU A 32 1.00 8.25 -8.62
C LEU A 32 0.93 6.73 -8.63
N LEU A 33 1.70 6.07 -7.80
CA LEU A 33 1.67 4.63 -7.60
C LEU A 33 0.83 4.31 -6.37
N LEU A 34 -0.25 3.53 -6.52
CA LEU A 34 -1.14 3.13 -5.44
C LEU A 34 -0.95 1.65 -5.11
N LEU A 35 -0.42 1.38 -3.91
CA LEU A 35 -0.03 0.05 -3.45
C LEU A 35 -1.05 -0.50 -2.45
N HIS A 36 -1.71 -1.60 -2.82
CA HIS A 36 -2.78 -2.24 -2.06
C HIS A 36 -2.30 -2.95 -0.77
N GLY A 37 -3.23 -3.25 0.14
CA GLY A 37 -3.00 -4.03 1.35
C GLY A 37 -2.81 -5.53 1.10
N GLY A 38 -2.53 -6.30 2.14
CA GLY A 38 -2.43 -7.75 2.07
C GLY A 38 -3.76 -8.39 1.66
N PHE A 39 -3.69 -9.50 0.92
CA PHE A 39 -4.83 -10.25 0.40
C PHE A 39 -5.80 -9.45 -0.50
N SER A 40 -5.49 -8.18 -0.77
CA SER A 40 -6.37 -7.23 -1.44
C SER A 40 -5.99 -7.05 -2.90
N PRO A 41 -6.89 -7.25 -3.87
CA PRO A 41 -6.68 -6.82 -5.25
C PRO A 41 -6.92 -5.31 -5.38
N ILE A 42 -6.59 -4.75 -6.55
CA ILE A 42 -6.76 -3.31 -6.82
C ILE A 42 -8.21 -2.83 -6.77
N GLU A 43 -9.19 -3.71 -6.85
CA GLU A 43 -10.63 -3.43 -6.71
C GLU A 43 -10.98 -2.85 -5.33
N THR A 44 -10.21 -3.17 -4.29
CA THR A 44 -10.39 -2.60 -2.95
C THR A 44 -10.20 -1.08 -2.92
N PHE A 45 -9.51 -0.53 -3.90
CA PHE A 45 -9.34 0.91 -4.07
C PHE A 45 -10.41 1.60 -4.92
N SER A 46 -11.53 0.95 -5.24
CA SER A 46 -12.55 1.53 -6.12
C SER A 46 -13.00 2.93 -5.69
N GLY A 47 -13.16 3.17 -4.38
CA GLY A 47 -13.48 4.49 -3.83
C GLY A 47 -12.36 5.51 -4.06
N LEU A 48 -11.12 5.18 -3.72
CA LEU A 48 -9.98 6.08 -3.93
C LEU A 48 -9.67 6.30 -5.42
N ARG A 49 -9.84 5.28 -6.26
CA ARG A 49 -9.64 5.35 -7.70
C ARG A 49 -10.42 6.50 -8.31
N SER A 50 -11.73 6.55 -8.08
CA SER A 50 -12.61 7.58 -8.65
C SER A 50 -12.28 9.00 -8.18
N LEU A 51 -11.63 9.14 -7.01
CA LEU A 51 -11.29 10.42 -6.41
C LEU A 51 -9.87 10.89 -6.76
N LEU A 52 -8.95 9.99 -7.09
CA LEU A 52 -7.55 10.32 -7.40
C LEU A 52 -7.26 10.42 -8.91
N THR A 53 -7.90 9.60 -9.75
CA THR A 53 -7.66 9.59 -11.19
C THR A 53 -8.01 10.88 -11.93
N PRO A 54 -8.93 11.74 -11.46
CA PRO A 54 -9.11 13.08 -12.02
C PRO A 54 -7.92 14.03 -11.84
N HIS A 55 -7.01 13.72 -10.91
CA HIS A 55 -5.90 14.60 -10.50
C HIS A 55 -4.52 14.06 -10.86
N PHE A 56 -4.39 12.74 -11.01
CA PHE A 56 -3.13 12.04 -11.25
C PHE A 56 -3.25 10.99 -12.33
N ARG A 57 -2.12 10.67 -12.95
CA ARG A 57 -1.98 9.42 -13.70
C ARG A 57 -1.64 8.32 -12.71
N VAL A 58 -2.65 7.54 -12.32
CA VAL A 58 -2.54 6.54 -11.27
C VAL A 58 -2.19 5.18 -11.84
N TYR A 59 -1.17 4.56 -11.27
CA TYR A 59 -0.70 3.21 -11.55
C TYR A 59 -1.13 2.29 -10.41
N PHE A 60 -1.77 1.19 -10.75
CA PHE A 60 -2.30 0.19 -9.83
C PHE A 60 -1.64 -1.17 -10.11
N PRO A 61 -0.39 -1.42 -9.66
CA PRO A 61 0.18 -2.76 -9.76
C PRO A 61 -0.46 -3.70 -8.75
N GLU A 62 -0.72 -4.94 -9.17
CA GLU A 62 -1.02 -6.05 -8.25
C GLU A 62 0.29 -6.75 -7.90
N ARG A 63 0.62 -6.81 -6.59
CA ARG A 63 1.85 -7.46 -6.12
C ARG A 63 1.75 -8.98 -6.26
N ARG A 64 2.90 -9.68 -6.18
CA ARG A 64 2.96 -11.15 -6.18
C ARG A 64 1.90 -11.78 -5.30
N ALA A 65 1.28 -12.86 -5.76
CA ALA A 65 0.22 -13.59 -5.08
C ALA A 65 -1.08 -12.79 -4.82
N HIS A 66 -1.30 -11.66 -5.50
CA HIS A 66 -2.52 -10.86 -5.35
C HIS A 66 -3.20 -10.61 -6.69
N GLY A 67 -4.53 -10.63 -6.67
CA GLY A 67 -5.34 -10.34 -7.84
C GLY A 67 -4.97 -11.23 -9.03
N ARG A 68 -4.57 -10.60 -10.13
CA ARG A 68 -4.20 -11.28 -11.40
C ARG A 68 -2.70 -11.57 -11.51
N THR A 69 -1.92 -11.14 -10.51
CA THR A 69 -0.49 -11.45 -10.44
C THR A 69 -0.28 -12.78 -9.72
N PRO A 70 0.37 -13.77 -10.37
CA PRO A 70 0.54 -15.10 -9.80
C PRO A 70 1.41 -15.09 -8.54
N ASP A 71 1.27 -16.12 -7.74
CA ASP A 71 2.24 -16.48 -6.71
C ASP A 71 3.53 -16.98 -7.38
N VAL A 72 4.63 -16.87 -6.66
CA VAL A 72 5.96 -17.36 -7.09
C VAL A 72 6.50 -18.29 -6.02
N PRO A 73 7.21 -19.36 -6.40
CA PRO A 73 7.82 -20.24 -5.44
C PRO A 73 8.75 -19.53 -4.46
N GLY A 74 8.75 -19.96 -3.21
CA GLY A 74 9.58 -19.40 -2.16
C GLY A 74 8.82 -18.50 -1.19
N PRO A 75 9.52 -17.93 -0.20
CA PRO A 75 8.91 -17.06 0.80
C PRO A 75 8.52 -15.70 0.18
N VAL A 76 7.54 -15.06 0.81
CA VAL A 76 7.20 -13.66 0.57
C VAL A 76 7.86 -12.82 1.66
N THR A 77 8.48 -11.70 1.28
CA THR A 77 9.04 -10.72 2.22
C THR A 77 8.72 -9.32 1.74
N TYR A 78 8.63 -8.34 2.65
CA TYR A 78 8.45 -6.94 2.23
C TYR A 78 9.63 -6.44 1.41
N ASP A 79 10.82 -6.94 1.70
CA ASP A 79 12.04 -6.66 0.93
C ASP A 79 11.88 -7.07 -0.54
N LEU A 80 11.42 -8.27 -0.78
CA LEU A 80 11.21 -8.81 -2.12
C LEU A 80 10.10 -8.05 -2.86
N MET A 81 8.99 -7.74 -2.18
CA MET A 81 7.91 -6.93 -2.77
C MET A 81 8.34 -5.48 -3.08
N ALA A 82 9.27 -4.92 -2.30
CA ALA A 82 9.86 -3.61 -2.61
C ALA A 82 10.75 -3.68 -3.86
N GLN A 83 11.54 -4.74 -4.03
CA GLN A 83 12.32 -4.99 -5.25
C GLN A 83 11.41 -5.15 -6.48
N ASP A 84 10.30 -5.89 -6.35
CA ASP A 84 9.31 -6.03 -7.42
C ASP A 84 8.71 -4.66 -7.81
N THR A 85 8.42 -3.83 -6.82
CA THR A 85 7.85 -2.49 -7.03
C THR A 85 8.84 -1.58 -7.75
N ILE A 86 10.11 -1.59 -7.36
CA ILE A 86 11.19 -0.86 -8.06
C ILE A 86 11.31 -1.34 -9.50
N ALA A 87 11.39 -2.65 -9.72
CA ALA A 87 11.47 -3.23 -11.05
C ALA A 87 10.22 -2.93 -11.89
N PHE A 88 9.04 -2.91 -11.28
CA PHE A 88 7.81 -2.49 -11.95
C PHE A 88 7.91 -1.03 -12.43
N MET A 89 8.35 -0.10 -11.57
CA MET A 89 8.50 1.31 -11.94
C MET A 89 9.46 1.47 -13.11
N GLU A 90 10.59 0.79 -13.08
CA GLU A 90 11.58 0.78 -14.16
C GLU A 90 10.99 0.21 -15.47
N ALA A 91 10.27 -0.92 -15.39
CA ALA A 91 9.71 -1.61 -16.56
C ALA A 91 8.59 -0.80 -17.25
N VAL A 92 7.83 0.03 -16.49
CA VAL A 92 6.79 0.91 -17.07
C VAL A 92 7.31 2.32 -17.39
N GLY A 93 8.62 2.56 -17.23
CA GLY A 93 9.28 3.83 -17.58
C GLY A 93 8.95 4.98 -16.63
N LEU A 94 8.76 4.70 -15.34
CA LEU A 94 8.59 5.71 -14.31
C LEU A 94 9.95 6.11 -13.72
N ASP A 95 10.41 7.32 -14.05
CA ASP A 95 11.62 7.88 -13.42
C ASP A 95 11.38 8.26 -11.95
N SER A 96 10.19 8.68 -11.60
CA SER A 96 9.76 8.93 -10.23
C SER A 96 8.23 9.09 -10.14
N ALA A 97 7.63 8.80 -8.97
CA ALA A 97 6.21 8.94 -8.72
C ALA A 97 5.92 9.38 -7.29
N HIS A 98 4.71 9.85 -7.03
CA HIS A 98 4.15 9.82 -5.68
C HIS A 98 3.79 8.38 -5.34
N LEU A 99 4.06 7.95 -4.11
CA LEU A 99 3.67 6.62 -3.61
C LEU A 99 2.62 6.77 -2.53
N VAL A 100 1.51 6.05 -2.69
CA VAL A 100 0.47 5.91 -1.66
C VAL A 100 0.31 4.42 -1.39
N GLY A 101 0.62 3.99 -0.19
CA GLY A 101 0.50 2.60 0.22
C GLY A 101 -0.45 2.42 1.38
N TRP A 102 -1.20 1.34 1.38
CA TRP A 102 -2.05 0.92 2.48
C TRP A 102 -1.58 -0.42 3.05
N SER A 103 -1.43 -0.52 4.40
CA SER A 103 -1.04 -1.75 5.09
C SER A 103 0.26 -2.32 4.50
N ASP A 104 0.27 -3.53 3.95
CA ASP A 104 1.43 -4.11 3.25
C ASP A 104 1.98 -3.19 2.15
N GLY A 105 1.10 -2.51 1.43
CA GLY A 105 1.50 -1.53 0.42
C GLY A 105 2.25 -0.35 1.00
N ALA A 106 1.95 0.03 2.25
CA ALA A 106 2.68 1.08 2.95
C ALA A 106 4.07 0.59 3.39
N ALA A 107 4.20 -0.65 3.89
CA ALA A 107 5.50 -1.25 4.20
C ALA A 107 6.39 -1.31 2.96
N VAL A 108 5.85 -1.75 1.84
CA VAL A 108 6.55 -1.80 0.55
C VAL A 108 6.95 -0.39 0.10
N GLY A 109 6.04 0.59 0.13
CA GLY A 109 6.31 1.98 -0.25
C GLY A 109 7.40 2.62 0.59
N LEU A 110 7.42 2.34 1.91
CA LEU A 110 8.46 2.79 2.83
C LEU A 110 9.83 2.22 2.45
N LEU A 111 9.91 0.92 2.19
CA LEU A 111 11.17 0.27 1.78
C LEU A 111 11.67 0.78 0.41
N VAL A 112 10.77 1.04 -0.54
CA VAL A 112 11.13 1.68 -1.81
C VAL A 112 11.74 3.06 -1.54
N ALA A 113 11.12 3.89 -0.70
CA ALA A 113 11.60 5.23 -0.38
C ALA A 113 12.97 5.22 0.33
N MET A 114 13.25 4.22 1.14
CA MET A 114 14.55 4.04 1.81
C MET A 114 15.66 3.60 0.86
N ARG A 115 15.36 2.77 -0.14
CA ARG A 115 16.34 2.18 -1.06
C ARG A 115 16.58 3.00 -2.31
N ARG A 116 15.52 3.57 -2.82
CA ARG A 116 15.50 4.35 -4.06
C ARG A 116 14.78 5.68 -3.83
N PRO A 117 15.37 6.56 -2.99
CA PRO A 117 14.79 7.88 -2.70
C PRO A 117 14.59 8.72 -3.98
N ASP A 118 15.36 8.46 -5.02
CA ASP A 118 15.24 9.07 -6.35
C ASP A 118 13.91 8.76 -7.05
N LEU A 119 13.29 7.61 -6.76
CA LEU A 119 12.01 7.20 -7.34
C LEU A 119 10.79 7.80 -6.65
N VAL A 120 10.94 8.36 -5.43
CA VAL A 120 9.80 8.75 -4.58
C VAL A 120 9.73 10.27 -4.41
N ARG A 121 8.73 10.90 -5.01
CA ARG A 121 8.49 12.34 -4.89
C ARG A 121 7.90 12.73 -3.55
N ARG A 122 6.85 12.06 -3.14
CA ARG A 122 6.17 12.15 -1.83
C ARG A 122 5.65 10.77 -1.47
N LEU A 123 5.56 10.47 -0.19
CA LEU A 123 5.14 9.19 0.34
C LEU A 123 3.93 9.34 1.23
N VAL A 124 2.91 8.51 1.06
CA VAL A 124 1.77 8.40 1.97
C VAL A 124 1.69 6.96 2.49
N LEU A 125 1.71 6.80 3.80
CA LEU A 125 1.66 5.53 4.51
C LEU A 125 0.35 5.44 5.28
N ILE A 126 -0.53 4.50 4.91
CA ILE A 126 -1.84 4.33 5.53
C ILE A 126 -1.83 3.03 6.32
N GLY A 127 -2.07 3.09 7.64
CA GLY A 127 -2.19 1.91 8.49
C GLY A 127 -0.90 1.08 8.60
N GLN A 128 0.26 1.72 8.74
CA GLN A 128 1.58 1.10 8.73
C GLN A 128 2.14 0.93 10.13
N ASN A 129 2.78 -0.23 10.41
CA ASN A 129 3.69 -0.45 11.54
C ASN A 129 5.11 -0.76 11.04
N LEU A 130 6.11 -0.52 11.89
CA LEU A 130 7.53 -0.81 11.60
C LEU A 130 7.98 -2.16 12.13
N ASN A 131 7.31 -2.64 13.16
CA ASN A 131 7.64 -3.89 13.85
C ASN A 131 6.43 -4.37 14.67
N PRO A 132 6.47 -5.60 15.22
CA PRO A 132 5.36 -6.14 16.02
C PRO A 132 5.05 -5.34 17.29
N ASP A 133 6.00 -4.57 17.85
CA ASP A 133 5.78 -3.77 19.05
C ASP A 133 4.83 -2.58 18.78
N GLY A 134 4.71 -2.15 17.52
CA GLY A 134 3.77 -1.14 17.09
C GLY A 134 2.32 -1.61 16.96
N LEU A 135 2.07 -2.91 17.11
CA LEU A 135 0.72 -3.47 17.00
C LEU A 135 -0.02 -3.37 18.33
N ARG A 136 -1.35 -3.33 18.26
CA ARG A 136 -2.20 -3.47 19.45
C ARG A 136 -1.92 -4.81 20.14
N PRO A 137 -1.97 -4.86 21.49
CA PRO A 137 -1.62 -6.07 22.25
C PRO A 137 -2.39 -7.32 21.84
N GLU A 138 -3.67 -7.20 21.53
CA GLU A 138 -4.52 -8.30 21.06
C GLU A 138 -4.09 -8.84 19.70
N ILE A 139 -3.69 -7.96 18.76
CA ILE A 139 -3.16 -8.35 17.45
C ILE A 139 -1.81 -9.02 17.60
N ARG A 140 -0.94 -8.43 18.43
CA ARG A 140 0.38 -9.01 18.72
C ARG A 140 0.26 -10.42 19.34
N ALA A 141 -0.68 -10.63 20.27
CA ALA A 141 -0.95 -11.95 20.85
C ALA A 141 -1.44 -12.94 19.78
N MET A 142 -2.25 -12.49 18.84
CA MET A 142 -2.74 -13.30 17.74
C MET A 142 -1.60 -13.74 16.80
N MET A 143 -0.60 -12.88 16.55
CA MET A 143 0.57 -13.20 15.72
C MET A 143 1.46 -14.32 16.30
N GLN A 144 1.24 -14.73 17.57
CA GLN A 144 1.94 -15.87 18.15
C GLN A 144 1.34 -17.24 17.73
N GLN A 145 0.18 -17.27 17.09
CA GLN A 145 -0.43 -18.51 16.62
C GLN A 145 0.32 -19.06 15.40
N GLU A 146 0.37 -20.40 15.26
CA GLU A 146 1.05 -21.05 14.12
C GLU A 146 0.33 -20.80 12.79
N THR A 147 -0.99 -20.78 12.83
CA THR A 147 -1.84 -20.54 11.67
C THR A 147 -2.61 -19.24 11.81
N MET A 148 -2.93 -18.62 10.69
CA MET A 148 -3.76 -17.41 10.69
C MET A 148 -5.17 -17.75 11.21
N PRO A 149 -5.68 -17.01 12.22
CA PRO A 149 -7.08 -17.15 12.63
C PRO A 149 -8.03 -16.79 11.49
N ASP A 150 -9.25 -17.33 11.53
CA ASP A 150 -10.32 -16.99 10.58
C ASP A 150 -10.82 -15.56 10.86
N MET A 151 -10.08 -14.58 10.35
CA MET A 151 -10.34 -13.16 10.56
C MET A 151 -10.43 -12.36 9.25
N LEU A 152 -10.06 -12.96 8.13
CA LEU A 152 -10.14 -12.27 6.84
C LEU A 152 -11.59 -12.17 6.39
N PRO A 153 -12.02 -10.98 5.89
CA PRO A 153 -13.34 -10.87 5.29
C PRO A 153 -13.54 -11.88 4.17
N PRO A 154 -14.66 -12.64 4.13
CA PRO A 154 -14.92 -13.65 3.10
C PRO A 154 -14.78 -13.12 1.67
N MET A 155 -15.09 -11.86 1.45
CA MET A 155 -14.95 -11.16 0.17
C MET A 155 -13.53 -11.26 -0.41
N LEU A 156 -12.48 -11.27 0.43
CA LEU A 156 -11.09 -11.35 -0.06
C LEU A 156 -10.81 -12.72 -0.70
N ARG A 157 -11.31 -13.81 -0.11
CA ARG A 157 -11.22 -15.14 -0.68
C ARG A 157 -12.03 -15.26 -1.98
N GLU A 158 -13.21 -14.65 -2.03
CA GLU A 158 -14.06 -14.63 -3.24
C GLU A 158 -13.37 -13.86 -4.37
N LEU A 159 -12.78 -12.70 -4.07
CA LEU A 159 -12.02 -11.91 -5.04
C LEU A 159 -10.78 -12.67 -5.53
N TYR A 160 -10.05 -13.32 -4.61
CA TYR A 160 -8.91 -14.15 -5.00
C TYR A 160 -9.35 -15.28 -5.94
N ALA A 161 -10.41 -16.01 -5.59
CA ALA A 161 -10.94 -17.10 -6.40
C ALA A 161 -11.38 -16.65 -7.80
N ALA A 162 -11.87 -15.43 -7.92
CA ALA A 162 -12.32 -14.87 -9.19
C ALA A 162 -11.19 -14.33 -10.08
N LEU A 163 -10.06 -13.90 -9.49
CA LEU A 163 -9.03 -13.13 -10.19
C LEU A 163 -7.72 -13.88 -10.35
N SER A 164 -7.34 -14.72 -9.36
CA SER A 164 -6.03 -15.34 -9.33
C SER A 164 -5.84 -16.36 -10.45
N PRO A 165 -4.72 -16.28 -11.19
CA PRO A 165 -4.36 -17.30 -12.18
C PRO A 165 -3.95 -18.63 -11.55
N ASP A 166 -3.64 -18.66 -10.24
CA ASP A 166 -3.23 -19.85 -9.52
C ASP A 166 -4.40 -20.75 -9.11
N GLY A 167 -5.65 -20.24 -9.26
CA GLY A 167 -6.87 -20.94 -8.93
C GLY A 167 -7.30 -20.78 -7.46
N PRO A 168 -8.61 -21.01 -7.17
CA PRO A 168 -9.18 -20.75 -5.85
C PRO A 168 -8.62 -21.64 -4.73
N GLU A 169 -8.14 -22.82 -5.05
CA GLU A 169 -7.53 -23.77 -4.11
C GLU A 169 -6.15 -23.35 -3.62
N HIS A 170 -5.49 -22.42 -4.33
CA HIS A 170 -4.18 -21.89 -3.92
C HIS A 170 -4.29 -20.84 -2.80
N TRP A 171 -5.49 -20.37 -2.47
CA TRP A 171 -5.72 -19.36 -1.43
C TRP A 171 -5.08 -19.69 -0.09
N ASP A 172 -5.25 -20.94 0.39
CA ASP A 172 -4.72 -21.33 1.69
C ASP A 172 -3.17 -21.29 1.70
N THR A 173 -2.52 -21.59 0.57
CA THR A 173 -1.05 -21.44 0.40
C THR A 173 -0.63 -19.98 0.52
N VAL A 174 -1.38 -19.08 -0.08
CA VAL A 174 -1.10 -17.63 -0.01
C VAL A 174 -1.29 -17.13 1.42
N VAL A 175 -2.38 -17.52 2.09
CA VAL A 175 -2.63 -17.18 3.49
C VAL A 175 -1.48 -17.64 4.39
N ASP A 176 -1.02 -18.88 4.25
CA ASP A 176 0.10 -19.41 5.04
C ASP A 176 1.39 -18.62 4.80
N LYS A 177 1.73 -18.28 3.55
CA LYS A 177 2.91 -17.49 3.22
C LYS A 177 2.89 -16.11 3.87
N PHE A 178 1.74 -15.41 3.75
CA PHE A 178 1.59 -14.07 4.33
C PHE A 178 1.50 -14.11 5.85
N TRP A 179 0.91 -15.16 6.42
CA TRP A 179 0.92 -15.31 7.87
C TRP A 179 2.33 -15.50 8.44
N GLN A 180 3.17 -16.29 7.77
CA GLN A 180 4.59 -16.40 8.14
C GLN A 180 5.32 -15.06 8.02
N LEU A 181 5.05 -14.28 6.97
CA LEU A 181 5.57 -12.92 6.82
C LEU A 181 5.18 -12.05 8.02
N TYR A 182 3.89 -11.95 8.34
CA TYR A 182 3.37 -11.06 9.41
C TYR A 182 3.88 -11.39 10.79
N ARG A 183 4.29 -12.64 11.03
CA ARG A 183 4.87 -13.06 12.32
C ARG A 183 6.30 -12.55 12.55
N VAL A 184 7.00 -12.17 11.52
CA VAL A 184 8.43 -11.80 11.58
C VAL A 184 8.74 -10.45 10.95
N GLU A 185 7.86 -9.92 10.09
CA GLU A 185 8.04 -8.66 9.40
C GLU A 185 6.79 -7.75 9.55
N PRO A 186 6.91 -6.44 9.37
CA PRO A 186 8.17 -5.73 9.21
C PRO A 186 9.00 -5.72 10.51
N ASP A 187 10.32 -5.57 10.38
CA ASP A 187 11.24 -5.32 11.49
C ASP A 187 12.20 -4.20 11.08
N ILE A 188 11.68 -2.98 11.06
CA ILE A 188 12.39 -1.78 10.61
C ILE A 188 12.71 -0.93 11.85
N PRO A 189 13.98 -0.75 12.21
CA PRO A 189 14.35 0.15 13.28
C PRO A 189 13.94 1.61 12.99
N LEU A 190 13.46 2.33 14.00
CA LEU A 190 13.08 3.76 13.86
C LEU A 190 14.21 4.61 13.27
N SER A 191 15.46 4.30 13.59
CA SER A 191 16.64 5.00 13.04
C SER A 191 16.77 4.87 11.52
N GLU A 192 16.23 3.82 10.92
CA GLU A 192 16.26 3.63 9.47
C GLU A 192 15.37 4.64 8.72
N LEU A 193 14.37 5.23 9.41
CA LEU A 193 13.48 6.24 8.81
C LEU A 193 14.22 7.53 8.43
N GLU A 194 15.40 7.80 8.99
CA GLU A 194 16.27 8.92 8.58
C GLU A 194 16.68 8.85 7.09
N LYS A 195 16.63 7.64 6.48
CA LYS A 195 16.90 7.44 5.05
C LYS A 195 15.78 7.92 4.14
N VAL A 196 14.58 8.15 4.66
CA VAL A 196 13.43 8.58 3.88
C VAL A 196 13.54 10.07 3.59
N GLN A 197 13.99 10.43 2.40
CA GLN A 197 14.18 11.82 1.98
C GLN A 197 12.88 12.49 1.54
N ALA A 198 11.94 11.70 1.00
CA ALA A 198 10.66 12.18 0.53
C ALA A 198 9.81 12.76 1.68
N PRO A 199 9.13 13.90 1.48
CA PRO A 199 8.07 14.32 2.40
C PRO A 199 7.07 13.19 2.58
N THR A 200 6.74 12.86 3.83
CA THR A 200 5.94 11.68 4.17
C THR A 200 4.73 12.05 5.02
N LEU A 201 3.55 11.57 4.62
CA LEU A 201 2.32 11.63 5.38
C LEU A 201 1.99 10.23 5.91
N VAL A 202 1.89 10.10 7.22
CA VAL A 202 1.34 8.92 7.89
C VAL A 202 -0.13 9.17 8.15
N ILE A 203 -1.01 8.29 7.69
CA ILE A 203 -2.44 8.31 7.97
C ILE A 203 -2.78 7.07 8.80
N MET A 204 -3.38 7.28 9.95
CA MET A 204 -3.76 6.22 10.88
C MET A 204 -5.25 6.31 11.18
N ALA A 205 -5.93 5.17 11.23
CA ALA A 205 -7.28 5.12 11.79
C ALA A 205 -7.21 5.07 13.32
N GLU A 206 -8.19 5.64 14.02
CA GLU A 206 -8.26 5.61 15.49
C GLU A 206 -8.27 4.19 16.03
N HIS A 207 -8.93 3.27 15.32
CA HIS A 207 -9.06 1.86 15.69
C HIS A 207 -8.27 0.94 14.74
N ASP A 208 -7.09 1.38 14.31
CA ASP A 208 -6.23 0.63 13.40
C ASP A 208 -5.60 -0.61 14.07
N ILE A 209 -5.00 -1.48 13.26
CA ILE A 209 -4.17 -2.60 13.70
C ILE A 209 -2.91 -2.12 14.45
N PRO A 210 -2.11 -1.18 13.91
CA PRO A 210 -1.07 -0.52 14.69
C PRO A 210 -1.67 0.50 15.68
N THR A 211 -0.87 0.87 16.68
CA THR A 211 -1.26 1.90 17.65
C THR A 211 -1.00 3.31 17.11
N VAL A 212 -1.79 4.28 17.58
CA VAL A 212 -1.56 5.70 17.25
C VAL A 212 -0.23 6.19 17.83
N GLU A 213 0.17 5.68 18.99
CA GLU A 213 1.44 5.98 19.64
C GLU A 213 2.62 5.59 18.73
N HIS A 214 2.54 4.40 18.13
CA HIS A 214 3.56 3.96 17.17
C HIS A 214 3.64 4.85 15.92
N ALA A 215 2.49 5.27 15.40
CA ALA A 215 2.46 6.23 14.29
C ALA A 215 3.08 7.59 14.66
N GLN A 216 2.92 8.04 15.91
CA GLN A 216 3.58 9.26 16.41
C GLN A 216 5.10 9.08 16.50
N GLU A 217 5.58 7.89 16.89
CA GLU A 217 7.03 7.59 16.87
C GLU A 217 7.58 7.60 15.45
N MET A 218 6.89 6.97 14.51
CA MET A 218 7.24 7.02 13.08
C MET A 218 7.32 8.46 12.57
N GLN A 219 6.30 9.26 12.85
CA GLN A 219 6.25 10.66 12.40
C GLN A 219 7.43 11.47 12.94
N ARG A 220 7.83 11.27 14.22
CA ARG A 220 8.98 11.98 14.81
C ARG A 220 10.32 11.54 14.23
N ALA A 221 10.44 10.28 13.83
CA ALA A 221 11.67 9.72 13.25
C ALA A 221 11.86 10.06 11.77
N LEU A 222 10.77 10.38 11.05
CA LEU A 222 10.81 10.80 9.66
C LEU A 222 11.30 12.24 9.53
N PRO A 223 12.33 12.55 8.71
CA PRO A 223 12.87 13.91 8.56
C PRO A 223 11.82 14.97 8.14
N ASN A 224 10.85 14.55 7.30
CA ASN A 224 9.77 15.39 6.80
C ASN A 224 8.42 14.72 7.02
N GLY A 225 8.18 14.18 8.24
CA GLY A 225 7.00 13.41 8.60
C GLY A 225 5.82 14.30 9.05
N ARG A 226 4.61 13.95 8.60
CA ARG A 226 3.32 14.45 9.11
C ARG A 226 2.47 13.27 9.52
N LEU A 227 1.58 13.46 10.49
CA LEU A 227 0.63 12.46 10.95
C LEU A 227 -0.79 13.02 10.94
N GLU A 228 -1.71 12.25 10.39
CA GLU A 228 -3.15 12.48 10.47
C GLU A 228 -3.83 11.24 11.06
N VAL A 229 -4.64 11.44 12.08
CA VAL A 229 -5.44 10.38 12.72
C VAL A 229 -6.90 10.59 12.35
N VAL A 230 -7.50 9.59 11.71
CA VAL A 230 -8.90 9.64 11.28
C VAL A 230 -9.77 8.99 12.35
N PRO A 231 -10.67 9.77 13.01
CA PRO A 231 -11.54 9.24 14.05
C PRO A 231 -12.59 8.27 13.50
N ASP A 232 -13.13 7.43 14.37
CA ASP A 232 -14.21 6.47 14.06
C ASP A 232 -13.94 5.63 12.79
N ALA A 233 -12.72 5.15 12.62
CA ALA A 233 -12.31 4.33 11.49
C ALA A 233 -11.41 3.17 11.95
N SER A 234 -11.36 2.11 11.15
CA SER A 234 -10.55 0.93 11.40
C SER A 234 -9.45 0.75 10.33
N HIS A 235 -8.76 -0.38 10.35
CA HIS A 235 -7.73 -0.71 9.36
C HIS A 235 -8.22 -0.68 7.91
N GLY A 236 -9.53 -0.87 7.69
CA GLY A 236 -10.19 -0.73 6.38
C GLY A 236 -10.37 0.72 5.91
N LEU A 237 -9.69 1.68 6.50
CA LEU A 237 -9.83 3.12 6.29
C LEU A 237 -9.98 3.56 4.81
N PRO A 238 -9.20 3.06 3.84
CA PRO A 238 -9.37 3.45 2.43
C PRO A 238 -10.71 3.06 1.81
N MET A 239 -11.36 2.02 2.36
CA MET A 239 -12.66 1.53 1.93
C MET A 239 -13.80 2.14 2.77
N GLU A 240 -13.55 2.39 4.05
CA GLU A 240 -14.56 2.93 4.98
C GLU A 240 -14.79 4.43 4.78
N LYS A 241 -13.71 5.19 4.53
CA LYS A 241 -13.74 6.67 4.43
C LYS A 241 -12.93 7.18 3.23
N PRO A 242 -13.22 6.73 2.00
CA PRO A 242 -12.42 7.06 0.81
C PRO A 242 -12.35 8.57 0.55
N GLU A 243 -13.41 9.34 0.84
CA GLU A 243 -13.44 10.79 0.64
C GLU A 243 -12.49 11.51 1.62
N VAL A 244 -12.41 11.03 2.87
CA VAL A 244 -11.48 11.59 3.87
C VAL A 244 -10.05 11.30 3.46
N VAL A 245 -9.76 10.04 3.13
CA VAL A 245 -8.41 9.61 2.72
C VAL A 245 -7.98 10.36 1.45
N SER A 246 -8.84 10.41 0.43
CA SER A 246 -8.48 11.10 -0.83
C SER A 246 -8.21 12.58 -0.62
N ARG A 247 -8.98 13.27 0.22
CA ARG A 247 -8.74 14.68 0.55
C ARG A 247 -7.38 14.86 1.23
N LEU A 248 -7.04 14.06 2.25
CA LEU A 248 -5.74 14.10 2.92
C LEU A 248 -4.58 13.86 1.93
N VAL A 249 -4.75 12.87 1.06
CA VAL A 249 -3.77 12.54 0.01
C VAL A 249 -3.61 13.70 -0.97
N LEU A 250 -4.71 14.25 -1.50
CA LEU A 250 -4.69 15.36 -2.45
C LEU A 250 -4.05 16.60 -1.85
N ASP A 251 -4.46 17.00 -0.65
CA ASP A 251 -3.93 18.17 0.05
C ASP A 251 -2.42 18.03 0.28
N PHE A 252 -1.96 16.84 0.63
CA PHE A 252 -0.55 16.57 0.84
C PHE A 252 0.25 16.52 -0.47
N LEU A 253 -0.23 15.80 -1.49
CA LEU A 253 0.50 15.61 -2.74
C LEU A 253 0.56 16.89 -3.58
N GLN A 254 -0.50 17.70 -3.57
CA GLN A 254 -0.55 18.96 -4.33
C GLN A 254 0.11 20.13 -3.59
N GLY A 255 0.61 19.90 -2.37
CA GLY A 255 1.34 20.93 -1.62
C GLY A 255 0.46 22.06 -1.09
N ALA A 256 -0.84 21.82 -0.93
CA ALA A 256 -1.71 22.73 -0.22
C ALA A 256 -1.20 22.84 1.24
N SER A 257 -0.44 23.90 1.52
CA SER A 257 0.02 24.24 2.85
C SER A 257 -1.21 24.37 3.72
N GLY A 258 -1.24 23.63 4.84
CA GLY A 258 -2.35 23.67 5.76
C GLY A 258 -2.80 25.11 6.02
N ARG A 259 -4.01 25.42 5.60
CA ARG A 259 -4.72 26.59 6.13
C ARG A 259 -5.06 26.24 7.58
N THR A 260 -4.16 26.64 8.46
CA THR A 260 -4.50 26.80 9.87
C THR A 260 -5.58 27.86 9.93
N GLY A 261 -6.82 27.45 10.15
CA GLY A 261 -7.94 28.28 10.57
C GLY A 261 -8.24 27.96 12.03
#